data_62625d6fca36726ebdf4e9d1144dcc74
#
_entry.id   62625d6fca36726ebdf4e9d1144dcc74
#
_cell.length_a   1.000
_cell.length_b   1.000
_cell.length_c   1.000
_cell.angle_alpha   90.00
_cell.angle_beta   90.00
_cell.angle_gamma   90.00
#
_symmetry.space_group_name_H-M   'P 1'
#
loop_
_entity.id
_entity.type
_entity.pdbx_description
1 polymer ?
#
loop_
_entity_poly.entity_id
_entity_poly.type
_entity_poly.pdbx_seq_one_letter_code
_entity_poly.pdbx_strand_id
1 'polypeptide(L)' 'MTETTVESLFGEKAGLVWEALDQNGPSTIGDIMKVTTLRREEVYGALGWLGRENKIAVEMRGRAKIFSLQS' A
#
# COMPACT_ATOMS: atom_id res chain seq x y z
N MET A 1 -11.40 -22.84 15.06
CA MET A 1 -11.28 -21.84 14.01
C MET A 1 -10.62 -20.58 14.54
N THR A 2 -9.66 -20.07 13.82
CA THR A 2 -8.89 -18.91 14.27
C THR A 2 -9.55 -17.63 13.82
N GLU A 3 -9.75 -16.71 14.73
CA GLU A 3 -10.25 -15.39 14.38
C GLU A 3 -9.17 -14.59 13.67
N THR A 4 -9.55 -13.92 12.60
CA THR A 4 -8.66 -13.01 11.91
C THR A 4 -8.97 -11.59 12.39
N THR A 5 -7.99 -10.94 13.01
CA THR A 5 -8.17 -9.59 13.47
C THR A 5 -7.98 -8.62 12.30
N VAL A 6 -8.48 -7.40 12.46
CA VAL A 6 -8.28 -6.35 11.46
C VAL A 6 -6.79 -6.08 11.28
N GLU A 7 -6.04 -6.05 12.38
CA GLU A 7 -4.59 -5.85 12.33
C GLU A 7 -3.89 -6.94 11.55
N SER A 8 -4.26 -8.20 11.78
CA SER A 8 -3.67 -9.32 11.09
C SER A 8 -3.99 -9.26 9.59
N LEU A 9 -5.24 -8.96 9.25
CA LEU A 9 -5.68 -8.94 7.87
C LEU A 9 -5.04 -7.80 7.06
N PHE A 10 -5.12 -6.58 7.58
CA PHE A 10 -4.58 -5.42 6.86
C PHE A 10 -3.09 -5.23 7.07
N GLY A 11 -2.55 -5.69 8.20
CA GLY A 11 -1.13 -5.59 8.48
C GLY A 11 -0.28 -6.36 7.48
N GLU A 12 -0.71 -7.58 7.11
CA GLU A 12 0.00 -8.37 6.11
C GLU A 12 0.00 -7.69 4.75
N LYS A 13 -1.15 -7.18 4.34
CA LYS A 13 -1.27 -6.49 3.05
C LYS A 13 -0.51 -5.19 3.05
N ALA A 14 -0.52 -4.48 4.17
CA ALA A 14 0.27 -3.26 4.31
C ALA A 14 1.76 -3.55 4.17
N GLY A 15 2.22 -4.67 4.74
CA GLY A 15 3.59 -5.10 4.61
C GLY A 15 3.99 -5.37 3.16
N LEU A 16 3.10 -6.03 2.40
CA LEU A 16 3.34 -6.29 0.99
C LEU A 16 3.43 -5.00 0.18
N VAL A 17 2.54 -4.06 0.45
CA VAL A 17 2.56 -2.76 -0.24
C VAL A 17 3.80 -1.98 0.14
N TRP A 18 4.17 -1.98 1.42
CA TRP A 18 5.37 -1.31 1.89
C TRP A 18 6.61 -1.84 1.16
N GLU A 19 6.75 -3.18 1.08
CA GLU A 19 7.86 -3.80 0.38
C GLU A 19 7.89 -3.42 -1.10
N ALA A 20 6.71 -3.40 -1.74
CA ALA A 20 6.63 -3.01 -3.14
C ALA A 20 7.16 -1.60 -3.35
N LEU A 21 6.79 -0.67 -2.47
CA LEU A 21 7.27 0.71 -2.55
C LEU A 21 8.76 0.81 -2.22
N ASP A 22 9.23 0.00 -1.29
CA ASP A 22 10.64 -0.02 -0.92
C ASP A 22 11.51 -0.51 -2.07
N GLN A 23 11.08 -1.55 -2.75
CA GLN A 23 11.85 -2.15 -3.84
C GLN A 23 11.75 -1.39 -5.15
N ASN A 24 10.59 -0.83 -5.44
CA ASN A 24 10.31 -0.21 -6.73
C ASN A 24 10.29 1.31 -6.70
N GLY A 25 10.28 1.91 -5.52
CA GLY A 25 10.19 3.36 -5.39
C GLY A 25 8.78 3.87 -5.64
N PRO A 26 8.65 5.17 -5.94
CA PRO A 26 7.33 5.77 -6.15
C PRO A 26 6.53 5.02 -7.22
N SER A 27 5.28 4.72 -6.90
CA SER A 27 4.46 3.84 -7.74
C SER A 27 3.01 4.30 -7.77
N THR A 28 2.34 3.99 -8.88
CA THR A 28 0.90 4.19 -8.99
C THR A 28 0.17 2.99 -8.36
N ILE A 29 -1.15 3.12 -8.20
CA ILE A 29 -1.98 2.00 -7.74
C ILE A 29 -1.80 0.78 -8.66
N GLY A 30 -1.81 1.03 -9.98
CA GLY A 30 -1.65 -0.05 -10.95
C GLY A 30 -0.32 -0.78 -10.81
N ASP A 31 0.75 -0.03 -10.58
CA ASP A 31 2.08 -0.62 -10.37
C ASP A 31 2.10 -1.50 -9.12
N ILE A 32 1.52 -1.00 -8.03
CA ILE A 32 1.46 -1.73 -6.77
C ILE A 32 0.66 -3.02 -6.95
N MET A 33 -0.47 -2.94 -7.64
CA MET A 33 -1.30 -4.11 -7.91
C MET A 33 -0.54 -5.19 -8.67
N LYS A 34 0.26 -4.79 -9.66
CA LYS A 34 1.06 -5.73 -10.44
C LYS A 34 2.12 -6.43 -9.59
N VAL A 35 2.79 -5.68 -8.76
CA VAL A 35 3.88 -6.23 -7.94
C VAL A 35 3.36 -7.10 -6.81
N THR A 36 2.28 -6.68 -6.16
CA THR A 36 1.75 -7.39 -5.00
C THR A 36 0.70 -8.44 -5.36
N THR A 37 0.14 -8.37 -6.55
CA THR A 37 -1.00 -9.18 -7.00
C THR A 37 -2.26 -8.97 -6.15
N LEU A 38 -2.30 -7.90 -5.39
CA LEU A 38 -3.47 -7.54 -4.60
C LEU A 38 -4.51 -6.86 -5.50
N ARG A 39 -5.76 -6.94 -5.06
CA ARG A 39 -6.85 -6.23 -5.73
C ARG A 39 -6.78 -4.74 -5.38
N ARG A 40 -7.43 -3.92 -6.21
CA ARG A 40 -7.43 -2.47 -5.99
C ARG A 40 -7.90 -2.08 -4.60
N GLU A 41 -9.00 -2.65 -4.13
CA GLU A 41 -9.54 -2.34 -2.80
C GLU A 41 -8.59 -2.78 -1.70
N GLU A 42 -7.85 -3.87 -1.91
CA GLU A 42 -6.87 -4.33 -0.94
C GLU A 42 -5.67 -3.38 -0.87
N VAL A 43 -5.25 -2.88 -2.01
CA VAL A 43 -4.16 -1.91 -2.07
C VAL A 43 -4.57 -0.61 -1.36
N TYR A 44 -5.79 -0.13 -1.64
CA TYR A 44 -6.28 1.08 -0.97
C TYR A 44 -6.40 0.90 0.54
N GLY A 45 -6.85 -0.27 0.99
CA GLY A 45 -6.91 -0.57 2.41
C GLY A 45 -5.53 -0.55 3.06
N ALA A 46 -4.56 -1.17 2.38
CA ALA A 46 -3.18 -1.19 2.86
C ALA A 46 -2.56 0.22 2.89
N LEU A 47 -2.81 1.01 1.85
CA LEU A 47 -2.31 2.38 1.80
C LEU A 47 -2.94 3.24 2.90
N GLY A 48 -4.23 3.05 3.17
CA GLY A 48 -4.89 3.74 4.27
C GLY A 48 -4.26 3.41 5.61
N TRP A 49 -3.94 2.13 5.82
CA TRP A 49 -3.27 1.68 7.02
C TRP A 49 -1.90 2.33 7.17
N LEU A 50 -1.08 2.29 6.11
CA LEU A 50 0.25 2.89 6.10
C LEU A 50 0.20 4.40 6.23
N GLY A 51 -0.80 5.04 5.63
CA GLY A 51 -0.99 6.47 5.74
C GLY A 51 -1.31 6.90 7.16
N ARG A 52 -2.14 6.11 7.84
CA ARG A 52 -2.47 6.35 9.24
C ARG A 52 -1.23 6.29 10.12
N GLU A 53 -0.27 5.44 9.75
CA GLU A 53 0.99 5.29 10.49
C GLU A 53 2.07 6.25 10.01
N ASN A 54 1.75 7.16 9.10
CA ASN A 54 2.70 8.11 8.53
C ASN A 54 3.89 7.46 7.83
N LYS A 55 3.66 6.32 7.20
CA LYS A 55 4.73 5.59 6.52
C LYS A 55 4.80 5.86 5.03
N ILE A 56 3.77 6.48 4.48
CA ILE A 56 3.73 6.77 3.05
C ILE A 56 3.30 8.22 2.79
N ALA A 57 3.67 8.69 1.61
CA ALA A 57 3.25 9.98 1.10
C ALA A 57 2.59 9.77 -0.26
N VAL A 58 1.75 10.71 -0.65
CA VAL A 58 1.10 10.68 -1.95
C VAL A 58 1.37 12.02 -2.66
N GLU A 59 1.66 11.94 -3.95
CA GLU A 59 1.88 13.11 -4.78
C GLU A 59 1.00 12.99 -6.01
N MET A 60 0.40 14.09 -6.42
CA MET A 60 -0.38 14.12 -7.65
C MET A 60 0.51 14.54 -8.81
N ARG A 61 0.54 13.75 -9.87
CA ARG A 61 1.24 14.09 -11.11
C ARG A 61 0.24 14.01 -12.25
N GLY A 62 -0.24 15.16 -12.70
CA GLY A 62 -1.33 15.19 -13.64
C GLY A 62 -2.56 14.55 -13.00
N ARG A 63 -3.04 13.48 -13.60
CA ARG A 63 -4.21 12.74 -13.07
C ARG A 63 -3.81 11.52 -12.25
N ALA A 64 -2.54 11.26 -12.14
CA ALA A 64 -2.06 10.07 -11.45
C ALA A 64 -1.66 10.39 -10.01
N LYS A 65 -1.99 9.46 -9.13
CA LYS A 65 -1.51 9.50 -7.74
C LYS A 65 -0.27 8.63 -7.65
N ILE A 66 0.79 9.19 -7.13
CA ILE A 66 2.05 8.48 -6.96
C ILE A 66 2.30 8.30 -5.47
N PHE A 67 2.42 7.06 -5.06
CA PHE A 67 2.65 6.71 -3.66
C PHE A 67 4.12 6.38 -3.44
N SER A 68 4.67 6.83 -2.32
CA SER A 68 6.06 6.58 -1.99
C SER A 68 6.21 6.41 -0.48
N LEU A 69 7.33 5.83 -0.08
CA LEU A 69 7.63 5.72 1.33
C LEU A 69 8.04 7.08 1.88
N GLN A 70 7.60 7.36 3.09
CA GLN A 70 7.98 8.56 3.79
C GLN A 70 9.20 8.25 4.63
N SER A 71 10.23 9.04 4.46
CA SER A 71 11.46 8.84 5.20
C SER A 71 11.43 9.52 6.57
#